data_866022704f2d1f7c543452a5e0810bb8
#
_entry.id   866022704f2d1f7c543452a5e0810bb8
#
_cell.length_a   1.000
_cell.length_b   1.000
_cell.length_c   1.000
_cell.angle_alpha   90.00
_cell.angle_beta   90.00
_cell.angle_gamma   90.00
#
_symmetry.space_group_name_H-M   'P 1'
#
loop_
_entity.id
_entity.type
_entity.pdbx_description
1 polymer ?
#
loop_
_entity_poly.entity_id
_entity_poly.type
_entity_poly.pdbx_seq_one_letter_code
_entity_poly.pdbx_strand_id
1 'polypeptide(L)'
;GSKIIVPEGYGLLLFQDGKITGFAAEAGGYEWKSDDLNSKSIFAGDGLMASLVAQSWARFKFGGQPGSQQAAYFVSLKELPDNRFGTQSEIYWDDGFLNTQVGAVTRGSYTIKIIDPILFVKNFVPATYLQPGQVFDFTDIDNAAASQLFNEVVGSLAPAFSLYSNDPSKGNRITKLQQDSLGFAKSLSDAVENGYQWKSDRGLAIVKTAIISIEYDANTRELLKTVQRADALAGSRGNSNLQASVAAGMQSAGENGGAAGIMGLGMASGMMGGIGSLQQPVAPAAPAADDPIAKLKKAKEMLDLGLITQGDYDALKTKTLGL
;
A
#
# COMPACT_ATOMS: atom_id res chain seq x y z
N GLY A 1 -50.31 -6.19 -6.88
CA GLY A 1 -48.93 -5.70 -6.72
C GLY A 1 -48.06 -6.08 -7.92
N SER A 2 -47.09 -5.29 -8.23
CA SER A 2 -46.10 -5.61 -9.27
C SER A 2 -45.08 -6.63 -8.73
N LYS A 3 -44.79 -7.67 -9.50
CA LYS A 3 -43.77 -8.67 -9.17
C LYS A 3 -42.41 -8.16 -9.70
N ILE A 4 -41.41 -8.15 -8.83
CA ILE A 4 -40.06 -7.78 -9.16
C ILE A 4 -39.15 -8.99 -8.88
N ILE A 5 -38.37 -9.40 -9.86
CA ILE A 5 -37.41 -10.50 -9.71
C ILE A 5 -36.02 -9.89 -9.53
N VAL A 6 -35.37 -10.18 -8.40
CA VAL A 6 -34.01 -9.79 -8.10
C VAL A 6 -33.07 -10.92 -8.51
N PRO A 7 -32.17 -10.70 -9.49
CA PRO A 7 -31.21 -11.72 -9.91
C PRO A 7 -30.11 -11.95 -8.86
N GLU A 8 -29.45 -13.11 -8.92
CA GLU A 8 -28.28 -13.41 -8.11
C GLU A 8 -27.17 -12.35 -8.27
N GLY A 9 -26.66 -11.87 -7.13
CA GLY A 9 -25.60 -10.88 -7.07
C GLY A 9 -26.05 -9.44 -7.34
N TYR A 10 -27.36 -9.18 -7.26
CA TYR A 10 -27.91 -7.83 -7.31
C TYR A 10 -28.68 -7.51 -6.05
N GLY A 11 -28.67 -6.24 -5.67
CA GLY A 11 -29.55 -5.66 -4.69
C GLY A 11 -30.66 -4.85 -5.38
N LEU A 12 -31.81 -4.80 -4.78
CA LEU A 12 -32.96 -3.99 -5.22
C LEU A 12 -33.15 -2.83 -4.25
N LEU A 13 -33.08 -1.61 -4.76
CA LEU A 13 -33.46 -0.39 -4.04
C LEU A 13 -34.83 0.07 -4.50
N LEU A 14 -35.73 0.30 -3.55
CA LEU A 14 -37.06 0.84 -3.79
C LEU A 14 -37.10 2.32 -3.39
N PHE A 15 -37.62 3.13 -4.31
CA PHE A 15 -37.82 4.55 -4.12
C PHE A 15 -39.32 4.87 -4.16
N GLN A 16 -39.71 5.76 -3.30
CA GLN A 16 -41.03 6.38 -3.33
C GLN A 16 -40.86 7.89 -3.15
N ASP A 17 -41.39 8.65 -4.10
CA ASP A 17 -41.32 10.12 -4.11
C ASP A 17 -39.87 10.65 -3.90
N GLY A 18 -38.91 10.02 -4.58
CA GLY A 18 -37.50 10.37 -4.53
C GLY A 18 -36.75 9.92 -3.27
N LYS A 19 -37.38 9.14 -2.38
CA LYS A 19 -36.76 8.62 -1.16
C LYS A 19 -36.58 7.12 -1.22
N ILE A 20 -35.49 6.61 -0.70
CA ILE A 20 -35.25 5.18 -0.54
C ILE A 20 -36.17 4.66 0.56
N THR A 21 -37.05 3.73 0.22
CA THR A 21 -38.04 3.13 1.12
C THR A 21 -37.81 1.67 1.42
N GLY A 22 -36.97 0.98 0.63
CA GLY A 22 -36.66 -0.41 0.85
C GLY A 22 -35.38 -0.86 0.15
N PHE A 23 -34.78 -1.95 0.67
CA PHE A 23 -33.64 -2.62 0.07
C PHE A 23 -33.76 -4.13 0.26
N ALA A 24 -33.51 -4.88 -0.81
CA ALA A 24 -33.40 -6.33 -0.80
C ALA A 24 -32.08 -6.75 -1.41
N ALA A 25 -31.28 -7.52 -0.68
CA ALA A 25 -29.99 -8.05 -1.13
C ALA A 25 -30.06 -9.50 -1.61
N GLU A 26 -31.14 -10.19 -1.34
CA GLU A 26 -31.30 -11.61 -1.68
C GLU A 26 -31.99 -11.76 -3.04
N ALA A 27 -31.52 -12.73 -3.82
CA ALA A 27 -32.17 -13.09 -5.07
C ALA A 27 -33.55 -13.70 -4.80
N GLY A 28 -34.52 -13.38 -5.66
CA GLY A 28 -35.85 -13.91 -5.51
C GLY A 28 -36.95 -13.04 -6.12
N GLY A 29 -38.19 -13.48 -5.95
CA GLY A 29 -39.37 -12.76 -6.37
C GLY A 29 -39.96 -11.93 -5.23
N TYR A 30 -40.13 -10.65 -5.45
CA TYR A 30 -40.72 -9.71 -4.51
C TYR A 30 -42.02 -9.14 -5.08
N GLU A 31 -43.00 -8.96 -4.23
CA GLU A 31 -44.23 -8.30 -4.61
C GLU A 31 -44.33 -6.93 -3.96
N TRP A 32 -44.40 -5.90 -4.78
CA TRP A 32 -44.55 -4.53 -4.28
C TRP A 32 -46.05 -4.20 -4.11
N LYS A 33 -46.46 -4.06 -2.87
CA LYS A 33 -47.82 -3.64 -2.50
C LYS A 33 -47.79 -2.22 -1.99
N SER A 34 -48.43 -1.31 -2.70
CA SER A 34 -48.46 0.12 -2.34
C SER A 34 -49.24 0.41 -1.06
N ASP A 35 -50.09 -0.48 -0.61
CA ASP A 35 -51.02 -0.27 0.51
C ASP A 35 -50.51 -0.85 1.84
N ASP A 36 -49.41 -1.58 1.84
CA ASP A 36 -48.94 -2.30 3.03
C ASP A 36 -47.82 -1.49 3.76
N LEU A 37 -48.23 -0.39 4.39
CA LEU A 37 -47.37 0.40 5.29
C LEU A 37 -46.89 -0.42 6.53
N ASN A 38 -47.37 -1.68 6.68
CA ASN A 38 -47.09 -2.58 7.79
C ASN A 38 -46.22 -3.80 7.42
N SER A 39 -45.81 -3.97 6.17
CA SER A 39 -44.97 -5.12 5.80
C SER A 39 -43.52 -5.01 6.29
N LYS A 40 -43.39 -5.08 7.61
CA LYS A 40 -42.07 -5.19 8.31
C LYS A 40 -41.33 -6.47 7.95
N SER A 41 -41.93 -7.42 7.25
CA SER A 41 -41.38 -8.78 7.12
C SER A 41 -40.74 -9.11 5.78
N ILE A 42 -40.83 -8.25 4.77
CA ILE A 42 -40.24 -8.56 3.46
C ILE A 42 -38.75 -8.20 3.38
N PHE A 43 -38.29 -7.29 4.22
CA PHE A 43 -36.92 -6.75 4.17
C PHE A 43 -36.17 -6.80 5.50
N ALA A 44 -36.62 -7.61 6.46
CA ALA A 44 -35.96 -7.79 7.74
C ALA A 44 -34.82 -8.84 7.61
N GLY A 45 -33.72 -8.46 7.01
CA GLY A 45 -32.45 -9.14 7.22
C GLY A 45 -31.77 -8.55 8.46
N ASP A 46 -31.24 -9.40 9.34
CA ASP A 46 -30.47 -9.01 10.51
C ASP A 46 -29.16 -8.28 10.12
N GLY A 47 -29.15 -6.95 10.23
CA GLY A 47 -27.95 -6.17 9.98
C GLY A 47 -28.15 -4.66 10.21
N LEU A 48 -27.05 -3.90 10.25
CA LEU A 48 -27.01 -2.44 10.37
C LEU A 48 -27.92 -1.70 9.38
N MET A 49 -28.21 -2.34 8.23
CA MET A 49 -29.12 -1.85 7.19
C MET A 49 -30.58 -1.81 7.63
N ALA A 50 -31.01 -2.75 8.45
CA ALA A 50 -32.37 -2.79 8.98
C ALA A 50 -32.70 -1.59 9.86
N SER A 51 -31.71 -1.04 10.59
CA SER A 51 -31.89 0.12 11.46
C SER A 51 -32.05 1.43 10.68
N LEU A 52 -31.36 1.59 9.55
CA LEU A 52 -31.49 2.76 8.68
C LEU A 52 -32.82 2.81 7.95
N VAL A 53 -33.26 1.65 7.46
CA VAL A 53 -34.60 1.50 6.82
C VAL A 53 -35.71 1.73 7.86
N ALA A 54 -35.58 1.18 9.07
CA ALA A 54 -36.57 1.37 10.14
C ALA A 54 -36.69 2.84 10.60
N GLN A 55 -35.60 3.60 10.65
CA GLN A 55 -35.65 5.02 10.97
C GLN A 55 -36.31 5.86 9.88
N SER A 56 -36.20 5.46 8.60
CA SER A 56 -36.90 6.13 7.50
C SER A 56 -38.42 5.94 7.58
N TRP A 57 -38.89 4.77 7.98
CA TRP A 57 -40.32 4.46 8.11
C TRP A 57 -41.06 5.25 9.18
N ALA A 58 -40.39 5.60 10.28
CA ALA A 58 -40.98 6.37 11.37
C ALA A 58 -41.43 7.80 10.98
N ARG A 59 -40.84 8.35 9.91
CA ARG A 59 -41.13 9.72 9.43
C ARG A 59 -42.20 9.81 8.36
N PHE A 60 -42.71 8.67 7.85
CA PHE A 60 -43.62 8.61 6.69
C PHE A 60 -45.13 8.65 7.03
N LYS A 61 -45.50 9.03 8.24
CA LYS A 61 -46.91 9.05 8.66
C LYS A 61 -47.71 10.30 8.23
N PHE A 62 -47.32 11.01 7.18
CA PHE A 62 -48.06 12.17 6.74
C PHE A 62 -48.44 12.14 5.25
N GLY A 63 -49.74 11.99 4.96
CA GLY A 63 -50.39 12.48 3.77
C GLY A 63 -50.47 11.50 2.62
N GLY A 64 -51.60 10.78 2.54
CA GLY A 64 -52.04 10.15 1.30
C GLY A 64 -52.18 11.19 0.20
N GLN A 65 -51.30 11.14 -0.80
CA GLN A 65 -51.54 11.79 -2.09
C GLN A 65 -51.69 10.71 -3.14
N PRO A 66 -52.73 10.78 -3.99
CA PRO A 66 -52.88 9.88 -5.13
C PRO A 66 -51.78 10.21 -6.14
N GLY A 67 -50.97 9.20 -6.47
CA GLY A 67 -49.95 9.33 -7.51
C GLY A 67 -48.50 9.36 -7.05
N SER A 68 -48.17 8.69 -5.92
CA SER A 68 -46.75 8.57 -5.51
C SER A 68 -45.92 7.90 -6.62
N GLN A 69 -44.85 8.57 -7.01
CA GLN A 69 -43.92 8.02 -7.99
C GLN A 69 -43.09 6.92 -7.33
N GLN A 70 -43.19 5.72 -7.88
CA GLN A 70 -42.46 4.55 -7.41
C GLN A 70 -41.40 4.16 -8.46
N ALA A 71 -40.18 3.91 -8.01
CA ALA A 71 -39.08 3.44 -8.86
C ALA A 71 -38.29 2.33 -8.16
N ALA A 72 -37.80 1.40 -8.96
CA ALA A 72 -36.95 0.30 -8.51
C ALA A 72 -35.61 0.32 -9.26
N TYR A 73 -34.52 0.24 -8.53
CA TYR A 73 -33.19 0.23 -9.10
C TYR A 73 -32.43 -1.02 -8.67
N PHE A 74 -31.81 -1.67 -9.65
CA PHE A 74 -30.92 -2.79 -9.39
C PHE A 74 -29.49 -2.29 -9.24
N VAL A 75 -28.84 -2.72 -8.17
CA VAL A 75 -27.43 -2.40 -7.90
C VAL A 75 -26.61 -3.69 -7.92
N SER A 76 -25.57 -3.74 -8.72
CA SER A 76 -24.66 -4.90 -8.73
C SER A 76 -23.93 -5.00 -7.40
N LEU A 77 -24.04 -6.15 -6.74
CA LEU A 77 -23.28 -6.50 -5.53
C LEU A 77 -22.06 -7.37 -5.87
N LYS A 78 -21.88 -7.65 -7.17
CA LYS A 78 -20.75 -8.40 -7.69
C LYS A 78 -19.50 -7.55 -7.70
N GLU A 79 -18.37 -8.21 -7.84
CA GLU A 79 -17.12 -7.54 -8.15
C GLU A 79 -17.20 -6.90 -9.55
N LEU A 80 -16.71 -5.68 -9.65
CA LEU A 80 -16.63 -4.90 -10.88
C LEU A 80 -15.15 -4.79 -11.27
N PRO A 81 -14.63 -5.74 -12.06
CA PRO A 81 -13.22 -5.82 -12.40
C PRO A 81 -12.85 -4.88 -13.54
N ASP A 82 -11.56 -4.90 -13.89
CA ASP A 82 -10.96 -4.26 -15.08
C ASP A 82 -11.03 -2.72 -15.09
N ASN A 83 -11.15 -2.11 -13.91
CA ASN A 83 -10.91 -0.68 -13.80
C ASN A 83 -9.41 -0.44 -13.87
N ARG A 84 -8.95 0.34 -14.84
CA ARG A 84 -7.53 0.55 -15.10
C ARG A 84 -7.02 1.79 -14.40
N PHE A 85 -5.77 1.77 -13.98
CA PHE A 85 -5.04 2.96 -13.56
C PHE A 85 -3.68 3.04 -14.24
N GLY A 86 -3.19 4.27 -14.35
CA GLY A 86 -1.84 4.53 -14.84
C GLY A 86 -1.45 5.97 -14.56
N THR A 87 -0.16 6.17 -14.28
CA THR A 87 0.41 7.51 -14.10
C THR A 87 1.11 7.93 -15.37
N GLN A 88 0.95 9.19 -15.77
CA GLN A 88 1.62 9.76 -16.95
C GLN A 88 3.06 10.17 -16.63
N SER A 89 3.32 10.51 -15.37
CA SER A 89 4.60 10.90 -14.84
C SER A 89 4.91 10.09 -13.58
N GLU A 90 6.12 10.20 -13.10
CA GLU A 90 6.54 9.59 -11.84
C GLU A 90 5.71 10.15 -10.68
N ILE A 91 5.27 9.25 -9.80
CA ILE A 91 4.73 9.58 -8.49
C ILE A 91 5.76 9.22 -7.44
N TYR A 92 5.78 9.97 -6.34
CA TYR A 92 6.79 9.85 -5.29
C TYR A 92 6.15 9.55 -3.95
N TRP A 93 6.81 8.70 -3.16
CA TRP A 93 6.41 8.40 -1.78
C TRP A 93 7.65 8.13 -0.92
N ASP A 94 7.52 8.34 0.38
CA ASP A 94 8.57 8.03 1.33
C ASP A 94 8.59 6.53 1.63
N ASP A 95 9.75 5.90 1.49
CA ASP A 95 9.97 4.48 1.73
C ASP A 95 10.86 4.29 2.96
N GLY A 96 10.30 3.69 4.02
CA GLY A 96 10.98 3.50 5.30
C GLY A 96 12.08 2.45 5.26
N PHE A 97 12.05 1.51 4.30
CA PHE A 97 13.10 0.52 4.14
C PHE A 97 14.34 1.10 3.46
N LEU A 98 14.13 1.89 2.40
CA LEU A 98 15.21 2.59 1.70
C LEU A 98 15.61 3.88 2.41
N ASN A 99 14.81 4.33 3.37
CA ASN A 99 14.98 5.59 4.12
C ASN A 99 15.16 6.80 3.19
N THR A 100 14.40 6.82 2.11
CA THR A 100 14.43 7.88 1.09
C THR A 100 13.11 7.92 0.33
N GLN A 101 12.95 8.96 -0.48
CA GLN A 101 11.85 9.07 -1.41
C GLN A 101 12.07 8.14 -2.61
N VAL A 102 11.03 7.41 -2.98
CA VAL A 102 10.99 6.50 -4.14
C VAL A 102 10.09 7.10 -5.20
N GLY A 103 10.52 7.03 -6.45
CA GLY A 103 9.76 7.50 -7.61
C GLY A 103 9.48 6.37 -8.60
N ALA A 104 8.26 6.32 -9.15
CA ALA A 104 7.91 5.38 -10.19
C ALA A 104 6.75 5.84 -11.07
N VAL A 105 6.73 5.37 -12.32
CA VAL A 105 5.55 5.30 -13.18
C VAL A 105 4.93 3.93 -12.99
N THR A 106 3.62 3.87 -12.79
CA THR A 106 2.92 2.62 -12.53
C THR A 106 1.68 2.46 -13.39
N ARG A 107 1.36 1.20 -13.73
CA ARG A 107 0.15 0.82 -14.47
C ARG A 107 -0.42 -0.46 -13.89
N GLY A 108 -1.74 -0.53 -13.86
CA GLY A 108 -2.42 -1.71 -13.34
C GLY A 108 -3.92 -1.64 -13.50
N SER A 109 -4.59 -2.54 -12.80
CA SER A 109 -6.04 -2.56 -12.70
C SER A 109 -6.49 -2.80 -11.26
N TYR A 110 -7.73 -2.44 -10.98
CA TYR A 110 -8.36 -2.66 -9.69
C TYR A 110 -9.81 -3.10 -9.88
N THR A 111 -10.30 -3.80 -8.88
CA THR A 111 -11.68 -4.28 -8.83
C THR A 111 -12.43 -3.53 -7.74
N ILE A 112 -13.52 -2.90 -8.11
CA ILE A 112 -14.43 -2.22 -7.18
C ILE A 112 -15.52 -3.20 -6.73
N LYS A 113 -16.02 -3.02 -5.52
CA LYS A 113 -17.23 -3.64 -5.03
C LYS A 113 -18.10 -2.59 -4.33
N ILE A 114 -19.37 -2.59 -4.62
CA ILE A 114 -20.36 -1.81 -3.89
C ILE A 114 -20.68 -2.60 -2.61
N ILE A 115 -20.23 -2.08 -1.47
CA ILE A 115 -20.40 -2.72 -0.16
C ILE A 115 -21.61 -2.17 0.61
N ASP A 116 -22.01 -0.94 0.29
CA ASP A 116 -23.24 -0.32 0.79
C ASP A 116 -24.00 0.35 -0.36
N PRO A 117 -24.98 -0.36 -0.97
CA PRO A 117 -25.74 0.18 -2.08
C PRO A 117 -26.58 1.42 -1.75
N ILE A 118 -27.01 1.57 -0.50
CA ILE A 118 -27.79 2.73 -0.07
C ILE A 118 -26.93 3.97 -0.05
N LEU A 119 -25.75 3.90 0.58
CA LEU A 119 -24.79 5.00 0.59
C LEU A 119 -24.33 5.34 -0.84
N PHE A 120 -24.04 4.32 -1.65
CA PHE A 120 -23.61 4.51 -3.03
C PHE A 120 -24.64 5.31 -3.84
N VAL A 121 -25.89 4.88 -3.84
CA VAL A 121 -26.93 5.56 -4.63
C VAL A 121 -27.26 6.92 -4.04
N LYS A 122 -27.35 7.03 -2.72
CA LYS A 122 -27.75 8.26 -2.04
C LYS A 122 -26.69 9.36 -2.16
N ASN A 123 -25.41 9.02 -2.00
CA ASN A 123 -24.35 10.01 -1.85
C ASN A 123 -23.51 10.19 -3.11
N PHE A 124 -23.51 9.20 -4.02
CA PHE A 124 -22.57 9.25 -5.14
C PHE A 124 -23.23 9.21 -6.53
N VAL A 125 -24.28 8.42 -6.74
CA VAL A 125 -24.91 8.30 -8.06
C VAL A 125 -25.63 9.59 -8.45
N PRO A 126 -25.25 10.26 -9.56
CA PRO A 126 -25.96 11.44 -10.04
C PRO A 126 -27.42 11.15 -10.36
N ALA A 127 -28.31 12.12 -10.11
CA ALA A 127 -29.74 11.99 -10.32
C ALA A 127 -30.12 11.66 -11.78
N THR A 128 -29.26 12.00 -12.75
CA THR A 128 -29.44 11.65 -14.16
C THR A 128 -29.49 10.15 -14.40
N TYR A 129 -28.73 9.38 -13.64
CA TYR A 129 -28.72 7.91 -13.72
C TYR A 129 -29.89 7.25 -12.95
N LEU A 130 -30.63 8.02 -12.15
CA LEU A 130 -31.84 7.59 -11.47
C LEU A 130 -33.10 7.84 -12.30
N GLN A 131 -32.96 8.00 -13.62
CA GLN A 131 -34.07 8.09 -14.55
C GLN A 131 -34.36 6.72 -15.18
N PRO A 132 -35.61 6.43 -15.55
CA PRO A 132 -35.97 5.17 -16.19
C PRO A 132 -35.11 4.89 -17.43
N GLY A 133 -34.54 3.68 -17.52
CA GLY A 133 -33.74 3.25 -18.66
C GLY A 133 -32.27 3.73 -18.64
N GLN A 134 -31.87 4.49 -17.63
CA GLN A 134 -30.46 4.88 -17.45
C GLN A 134 -29.68 3.80 -16.68
N VAL A 135 -28.41 3.66 -17.02
CA VAL A 135 -27.49 2.72 -16.36
C VAL A 135 -26.25 3.51 -15.93
N PHE A 136 -25.88 3.37 -14.66
CA PHE A 136 -24.59 3.87 -14.18
C PHE A 136 -23.51 2.84 -14.49
N ASP A 137 -22.63 3.16 -15.42
CA ASP A 137 -21.52 2.31 -15.83
C ASP A 137 -20.20 2.94 -15.36
N PHE A 138 -19.41 2.16 -14.59
CA PHE A 138 -18.07 2.59 -14.12
C PHE A 138 -17.05 2.67 -15.25
N THR A 139 -17.30 2.01 -16.38
CA THR A 139 -16.38 1.95 -17.53
C THR A 139 -16.72 2.99 -18.60
N ASP A 140 -17.84 3.69 -18.46
CA ASP A 140 -18.25 4.74 -19.38
C ASP A 140 -17.39 6.00 -19.19
N ILE A 141 -16.64 6.35 -20.23
CA ILE A 141 -15.75 7.52 -20.24
C ILE A 141 -16.52 8.84 -20.12
N ASP A 142 -17.76 8.87 -20.55
CA ASP A 142 -18.63 10.06 -20.47
C ASP A 142 -19.31 10.21 -19.11
N ASN A 143 -19.17 9.20 -18.24
CA ASN A 143 -19.67 9.26 -16.87
C ASN A 143 -18.69 10.07 -16.00
N ALA A 144 -19.04 11.33 -15.72
CA ALA A 144 -18.23 12.22 -14.91
C ALA A 144 -17.96 11.69 -13.49
N ALA A 145 -18.92 10.95 -12.89
CA ALA A 145 -18.73 10.35 -11.59
C ALA A 145 -17.74 9.17 -11.63
N ALA A 146 -17.78 8.34 -12.68
CA ALA A 146 -16.79 7.28 -12.89
C ALA A 146 -15.38 7.88 -13.15
N SER A 147 -15.29 8.93 -13.95
CA SER A 147 -14.05 9.70 -14.14
C SER A 147 -13.49 10.26 -12.84
N GLN A 148 -14.33 10.75 -11.94
CA GLN A 148 -13.92 11.22 -10.63
C GLN A 148 -13.29 10.08 -9.81
N LEU A 149 -13.92 8.91 -9.77
CA LEU A 149 -13.35 7.74 -9.06
C LEU A 149 -11.98 7.35 -9.61
N PHE A 150 -11.83 7.37 -10.94
CA PHE A 150 -10.54 7.13 -11.57
C PHE A 150 -9.46 8.13 -11.10
N ASN A 151 -9.77 9.42 -11.11
CA ASN A 151 -8.84 10.46 -10.68
C ASN A 151 -8.47 10.32 -9.19
N GLU A 152 -9.43 9.97 -8.35
CA GLU A 152 -9.20 9.73 -6.93
C GLU A 152 -8.30 8.51 -6.68
N VAL A 153 -8.46 7.43 -7.45
CA VAL A 153 -7.56 6.28 -7.41
C VAL A 153 -6.14 6.66 -7.82
N VAL A 154 -5.99 7.38 -8.93
CA VAL A 154 -4.66 7.84 -9.38
C VAL A 154 -4.00 8.75 -8.32
N GLY A 155 -4.75 9.68 -7.74
CA GLY A 155 -4.27 10.54 -6.65
C GLY A 155 -3.93 9.78 -5.36
N SER A 156 -4.52 8.59 -5.15
CA SER A 156 -4.28 7.75 -3.98
C SER A 156 -3.15 6.74 -4.17
N LEU A 157 -2.54 6.63 -5.36
CA LEU A 157 -1.49 5.65 -5.62
C LEU A 157 -0.25 5.89 -4.75
N ALA A 158 0.25 7.12 -4.66
CA ALA A 158 1.43 7.42 -3.83
C ALA A 158 1.17 7.14 -2.33
N PRO A 159 0.06 7.59 -1.71
CA PRO A 159 -0.32 7.16 -0.36
C PRO A 159 -0.46 5.65 -0.22
N ALA A 160 -1.02 4.94 -1.20
CA ALA A 160 -1.18 3.48 -1.16
C ALA A 160 0.17 2.75 -1.19
N PHE A 161 1.10 3.18 -2.03
CA PHE A 161 2.47 2.66 -2.05
C PHE A 161 3.18 2.90 -0.72
N SER A 162 3.05 4.10 -0.16
CA SER A 162 3.59 4.43 1.15
C SER A 162 3.01 3.54 2.26
N LEU A 163 1.70 3.37 2.31
CA LEU A 163 1.03 2.49 3.29
C LEU A 163 1.51 1.04 3.15
N TYR A 164 1.70 0.56 1.93
CA TYR A 164 2.17 -0.80 1.69
C TYR A 164 3.63 -0.98 2.08
N SER A 165 4.53 -0.13 1.58
CA SER A 165 5.98 -0.29 1.76
C SER A 165 6.44 0.01 3.19
N ASN A 166 5.66 0.78 3.96
CA ASN A 166 5.97 1.12 5.35
C ASN A 166 5.26 0.22 6.38
N ASP A 167 4.57 -0.83 5.94
CA ASP A 167 3.93 -1.81 6.82
C ASP A 167 4.93 -2.88 7.29
N PRO A 168 5.32 -2.90 8.59
CA PRO A 168 6.28 -3.87 9.11
C PRO A 168 5.84 -5.32 8.92
N SER A 169 4.52 -5.59 8.95
CA SER A 169 3.97 -6.94 8.76
C SER A 169 4.22 -7.48 7.35
N LYS A 170 4.41 -6.61 6.36
CA LYS A 170 4.74 -6.93 4.97
C LYS A 170 6.24 -6.93 4.69
N GLY A 171 7.06 -6.69 5.73
CA GLY A 171 8.50 -6.64 5.66
C GLY A 171 9.05 -5.38 5.01
N ASN A 172 8.26 -4.30 4.95
CA ASN A 172 8.65 -2.97 4.46
C ASN A 172 9.40 -2.99 3.11
N ARG A 173 8.99 -3.87 2.17
CA ARG A 173 9.70 -4.02 0.91
C ARG A 173 8.79 -3.73 -0.28
N ILE A 174 9.07 -2.65 -0.96
CA ILE A 174 8.44 -2.27 -2.23
C ILE A 174 8.55 -3.38 -3.29
N THR A 175 9.63 -4.17 -3.28
CA THR A 175 9.84 -5.27 -4.23
C THR A 175 8.82 -6.40 -4.10
N LYS A 176 8.12 -6.53 -2.97
CA LYS A 176 7.06 -7.53 -2.77
C LYS A 176 5.72 -7.11 -3.35
N LEU A 177 5.55 -5.86 -3.71
CA LEU A 177 4.29 -5.26 -4.11
C LEU A 177 3.64 -5.97 -5.30
N GLN A 178 4.43 -6.35 -6.31
CA GLN A 178 3.93 -7.10 -7.47
C GLN A 178 3.53 -8.55 -7.15
N GLN A 179 3.99 -9.10 -6.03
CA GLN A 179 3.70 -10.46 -5.59
C GLN A 179 2.54 -10.53 -4.60
N ASP A 180 2.13 -9.39 -4.03
CA ASP A 180 1.09 -9.29 -3.00
C ASP A 180 -0.05 -8.37 -3.47
N SER A 181 -0.80 -8.82 -4.44
CA SER A 181 -1.90 -8.06 -5.03
C SER A 181 -3.02 -7.76 -4.02
N LEU A 182 -3.30 -8.68 -3.09
CA LEU A 182 -4.33 -8.47 -2.05
C LEU A 182 -3.86 -7.48 -0.98
N GLY A 183 -2.59 -7.55 -0.58
CA GLY A 183 -2.01 -6.59 0.35
C GLY A 183 -2.01 -5.18 -0.21
N PHE A 184 -1.68 -5.02 -1.49
CA PHE A 184 -1.75 -3.72 -2.15
C PHE A 184 -3.20 -3.24 -2.34
N ALA A 185 -4.14 -4.13 -2.67
CA ALA A 185 -5.56 -3.79 -2.75
C ALA A 185 -6.08 -3.20 -1.44
N LYS A 186 -5.69 -3.78 -0.30
CA LYS A 186 -6.02 -3.23 1.02
C LYS A 186 -5.42 -1.82 1.21
N SER A 187 -4.14 -1.64 0.92
CA SER A 187 -3.47 -0.35 1.05
C SER A 187 -4.09 0.71 0.15
N LEU A 188 -4.47 0.37 -1.09
CA LEU A 188 -5.16 1.28 -2.00
C LEU A 188 -6.58 1.59 -1.51
N SER A 189 -7.31 0.59 -1.01
CA SER A 189 -8.64 0.79 -0.44
C SER A 189 -8.61 1.69 0.80
N ASP A 190 -7.58 1.55 1.64
CA ASP A 190 -7.38 2.41 2.81
C ASP A 190 -6.95 3.83 2.39
N ALA A 191 -6.15 3.98 1.34
CA ALA A 191 -5.76 5.28 0.80
C ALA A 191 -6.96 6.07 0.24
N VAL A 192 -7.84 5.44 -0.54
CA VAL A 192 -9.05 6.10 -1.04
C VAL A 192 -10.07 6.37 0.06
N GLU A 193 -10.11 5.55 1.11
CA GLU A 193 -10.92 5.83 2.29
C GLU A 193 -10.41 7.05 3.05
N ASN A 194 -9.11 7.10 3.33
CA ASN A 194 -8.51 8.20 4.06
C ASN A 194 -8.60 9.53 3.30
N GLY A 195 -8.48 9.51 1.98
CA GLY A 195 -8.53 10.70 1.15
C GLY A 195 -9.92 11.14 0.75
N TYR A 196 -10.83 10.19 0.50
CA TYR A 196 -12.11 10.46 -0.19
C TYR A 196 -13.31 9.74 0.41
N GLN A 197 -13.16 9.03 1.52
CA GLN A 197 -14.24 8.35 2.26
C GLN A 197 -15.07 7.41 1.39
N TRP A 198 -14.40 6.58 0.57
CA TRP A 198 -15.08 5.67 -0.33
C TRP A 198 -16.00 4.67 0.38
N LYS A 199 -15.54 4.09 1.50
CA LYS A 199 -16.35 3.13 2.27
C LYS A 199 -17.38 3.84 3.12
N SER A 200 -16.94 4.83 3.91
CA SER A 200 -17.75 5.46 4.93
C SER A 200 -18.83 6.39 4.39
N ASP A 201 -18.59 7.03 3.24
CA ASP A 201 -19.55 7.98 2.64
C ASP A 201 -20.22 7.46 1.37
N ARG A 202 -19.52 6.64 0.57
CA ARG A 202 -20.03 6.18 -0.74
C ARG A 202 -20.33 4.70 -0.82
N GLY A 203 -20.03 3.91 0.20
CA GLY A 203 -20.27 2.48 0.20
C GLY A 203 -19.49 1.69 -0.85
N LEU A 204 -18.29 2.17 -1.23
CA LEU A 204 -17.40 1.57 -2.23
C LEU A 204 -16.14 1.02 -1.58
N ALA A 205 -15.62 -0.08 -2.09
CA ALA A 205 -14.31 -0.61 -1.68
C ALA A 205 -13.53 -1.14 -2.87
N ILE A 206 -12.20 -1.02 -2.81
CA ILE A 206 -11.29 -1.74 -3.70
C ILE A 206 -10.97 -3.09 -3.06
N VAL A 207 -11.28 -4.18 -3.76
CA VAL A 207 -11.16 -5.54 -3.22
C VAL A 207 -10.02 -6.33 -3.83
N LYS A 208 -9.59 -5.97 -5.04
CA LYS A 208 -8.47 -6.60 -5.75
C LYS A 208 -7.68 -5.56 -6.54
N THR A 209 -6.40 -5.81 -6.74
CA THR A 209 -5.54 -5.04 -7.64
C THR A 209 -4.65 -5.98 -8.44
N ALA A 210 -4.22 -5.53 -9.60
CA ALA A 210 -3.18 -6.17 -10.38
C ALA A 210 -2.20 -5.09 -10.86
N ILE A 211 -0.96 -5.15 -10.41
CA ILE A 211 0.10 -4.26 -10.87
C ILE A 211 0.71 -4.88 -12.13
N ILE A 212 0.51 -4.23 -13.26
CA ILE A 212 1.01 -4.69 -14.56
C ILE A 212 2.47 -4.29 -14.73
N SER A 213 2.81 -3.05 -14.41
CA SER A 213 4.20 -2.56 -14.43
C SER A 213 4.45 -1.51 -13.37
N ILE A 214 5.68 -1.51 -12.86
CA ILE A 214 6.26 -0.43 -12.07
C ILE A 214 7.61 -0.11 -12.70
N GLU A 215 7.76 1.11 -13.19
CA GLU A 215 8.98 1.62 -13.77
C GLU A 215 9.59 2.65 -12.83
N TYR A 216 10.54 2.23 -12.03
CA TYR A 216 11.20 3.11 -11.06
C TYR A 216 12.07 4.15 -11.75
N ASP A 217 12.20 5.32 -11.17
CA ASP A 217 13.13 6.35 -11.59
C ASP A 217 14.60 5.87 -11.50
N ALA A 218 15.52 6.63 -12.09
CA ALA A 218 16.93 6.25 -12.17
C ALA A 218 17.57 6.09 -10.78
N ASN A 219 17.26 6.99 -9.85
CA ASN A 219 17.80 6.97 -8.49
C ASN A 219 17.28 5.77 -7.70
N THR A 220 15.98 5.53 -7.74
CA THR A 220 15.34 4.38 -7.09
C THR A 220 15.89 3.06 -7.63
N ARG A 221 16.06 2.94 -8.95
CA ARG A 221 16.67 1.74 -9.56
C ARG A 221 18.09 1.47 -9.08
N GLU A 222 18.90 2.50 -8.93
CA GLU A 222 20.28 2.35 -8.43
C GLU A 222 20.31 1.93 -6.95
N LEU A 223 19.44 2.51 -6.13
CA LEU A 223 19.26 2.11 -4.73
C LEU A 223 18.82 0.66 -4.61
N LEU A 224 17.83 0.23 -5.40
CA LEU A 224 17.35 -1.15 -5.39
C LEU A 224 18.44 -2.14 -5.82
N LYS A 225 19.26 -1.83 -6.81
CA LYS A 225 20.44 -2.64 -7.20
C LYS A 225 21.43 -2.77 -6.05
N THR A 226 21.69 -1.67 -5.33
CA THR A 226 22.60 -1.67 -4.19
C THR A 226 22.07 -2.56 -3.07
N VAL A 227 20.77 -2.45 -2.74
CA VAL A 227 20.12 -3.31 -1.74
C VAL A 227 20.14 -4.77 -2.17
N GLN A 228 19.84 -5.08 -3.43
CA GLN A 228 19.88 -6.45 -3.95
C GLN A 228 21.28 -7.05 -3.87
N ARG A 229 22.32 -6.27 -4.16
CA ARG A 229 23.71 -6.71 -3.99
C ARG A 229 24.03 -6.99 -2.52
N ALA A 230 23.64 -6.08 -1.61
CA ALA A 230 23.85 -6.27 -0.18
C ALA A 230 23.10 -7.50 0.35
N ASP A 231 21.85 -7.70 -0.04
CA ASP A 231 21.05 -8.88 0.34
C ASP A 231 21.66 -10.19 -0.20
N ALA A 232 22.17 -10.17 -1.42
CA ALA A 232 22.85 -11.34 -2.02
C ALA A 232 24.15 -11.68 -1.28
N LEU A 233 24.87 -10.67 -0.78
CA LEU A 233 26.08 -10.86 0.01
C LEU A 233 25.78 -11.32 1.44
N ALA A 234 24.67 -10.91 2.02
CA ALA A 234 24.22 -11.30 3.37
C ALA A 234 23.62 -12.71 3.44
N GLY A 235 23.25 -13.32 2.31
CA GLY A 235 22.69 -14.66 2.24
C GLY A 235 23.72 -15.77 2.52
N SER A 236 23.28 -17.06 2.48
CA SER A 236 24.11 -18.24 2.83
C SER A 236 25.35 -18.44 1.94
N ARG A 237 25.43 -17.74 0.79
CA ARG A 237 26.65 -17.63 -0.05
C ARG A 237 27.51 -16.41 0.32
N GLY A 238 27.08 -15.61 1.27
CA GLY A 238 27.68 -14.32 1.62
C GLY A 238 29.11 -14.45 2.12
N ASN A 239 29.40 -15.51 2.89
CA ASN A 239 30.76 -15.68 3.43
C ASN A 239 31.81 -15.90 2.34
N SER A 240 31.52 -16.67 1.30
CA SER A 240 32.47 -16.91 0.20
C SER A 240 32.61 -15.68 -0.70
N ASN A 241 31.51 -14.95 -0.94
CA ASN A 241 31.54 -13.72 -1.74
C ASN A 241 32.16 -12.53 -0.98
N LEU A 242 31.94 -12.46 0.34
CA LEU A 242 32.60 -11.49 1.19
C LEU A 242 34.11 -11.74 1.23
N GLN A 243 34.52 -13.01 1.37
CA GLN A 243 35.95 -13.40 1.30
C GLN A 243 36.55 -13.08 -0.07
N ALA A 244 35.82 -13.34 -1.17
CA ALA A 244 36.28 -13.01 -2.51
C ALA A 244 36.39 -11.49 -2.75
N SER A 245 35.44 -10.69 -2.23
CA SER A 245 35.48 -9.24 -2.36
C SER A 245 36.54 -8.60 -1.47
N VAL A 246 36.81 -9.15 -0.28
CA VAL A 246 37.91 -8.76 0.58
C VAL A 246 39.24 -9.13 -0.05
N ALA A 247 39.38 -10.33 -0.64
CA ALA A 247 40.57 -10.76 -1.35
C ALA A 247 40.86 -9.88 -2.59
N ALA A 248 39.80 -9.54 -3.37
CA ALA A 248 39.95 -8.62 -4.51
C ALA A 248 40.32 -7.18 -4.06
N GLY A 249 39.77 -6.74 -2.93
CA GLY A 249 40.11 -5.46 -2.32
C GLY A 249 41.55 -5.43 -1.81
N MET A 250 42.05 -6.52 -1.25
CA MET A 250 43.44 -6.67 -0.84
C MET A 250 44.39 -6.72 -2.05
N GLN A 251 44.00 -7.40 -3.11
CA GLN A 251 44.81 -7.46 -4.34
C GLN A 251 44.93 -6.08 -5.00
N SER A 252 43.85 -5.35 -5.12
CA SER A 252 43.86 -3.99 -5.69
C SER A 252 44.57 -2.96 -4.77
N ALA A 253 44.55 -3.15 -3.47
CA ALA A 253 45.32 -2.33 -2.52
C ALA A 253 46.84 -2.64 -2.58
N GLY A 254 47.20 -3.90 -2.86
CA GLY A 254 48.59 -4.31 -3.08
C GLY A 254 49.17 -3.80 -4.39
N GLU A 255 48.36 -3.67 -5.44
CA GLU A 255 48.79 -3.15 -6.74
C GLU A 255 48.91 -1.62 -6.80
N ASN A 256 48.22 -0.88 -5.95
CA ASN A 256 48.18 0.59 -5.95
C ASN A 256 48.90 1.24 -4.75
N GLY A 257 49.73 0.52 -4.00
CA GLY A 257 50.76 0.94 -3.04
C GLY A 257 50.49 2.26 -2.31
N GLY A 258 49.43 2.44 -1.59
CA GLY A 258 49.16 3.66 -0.84
C GLY A 258 48.51 3.45 0.53
N ALA A 259 48.92 4.24 1.53
CA ALA A 259 48.42 4.24 2.91
C ALA A 259 46.87 4.34 3.03
N ALA A 260 46.20 4.90 2.04
CA ALA A 260 44.74 4.97 1.95
C ALA A 260 44.04 3.59 1.79
N GLY A 261 44.71 2.62 1.14
CA GLY A 261 44.21 1.26 0.98
C GLY A 261 44.17 0.49 2.31
N ILE A 262 45.16 0.74 3.18
CA ILE A 262 45.29 0.09 4.48
C ILE A 262 44.28 0.63 5.49
N MET A 263 43.89 1.92 5.40
CA MET A 263 42.82 2.49 6.24
C MET A 263 41.44 1.90 5.90
N GLY A 264 41.16 1.63 4.63
CA GLY A 264 39.96 0.93 4.20
C GLY A 264 39.89 -0.51 4.74
N LEU A 265 41.06 -1.18 4.79
CA LEU A 265 41.18 -2.54 5.33
C LEU A 265 41.01 -2.59 6.85
N GLY A 266 41.51 -1.57 7.58
CA GLY A 266 41.32 -1.45 9.03
C GLY A 266 39.84 -1.33 9.45
N MET A 267 39.05 -0.61 8.67
CA MET A 267 37.58 -0.56 8.86
C MET A 267 36.93 -1.90 8.53
N ALA A 268 37.36 -2.57 7.46
CA ALA A 268 36.81 -3.90 7.08
C ALA A 268 37.21 -4.99 8.10
N SER A 269 38.44 -4.94 8.66
CA SER A 269 38.87 -5.92 9.68
C SER A 269 38.23 -5.67 11.06
N GLY A 270 37.84 -4.42 11.38
CA GLY A 270 37.04 -4.10 12.55
C GLY A 270 35.63 -4.70 12.47
N MET A 271 35.07 -4.80 11.26
CA MET A 271 33.83 -5.53 10.98
C MET A 271 34.03 -7.05 10.99
N MET A 272 35.19 -7.59 10.59
CA MET A 272 35.48 -9.04 10.61
C MET A 272 35.71 -9.61 12.01
N GLY A 273 36.20 -8.83 12.98
CA GLY A 273 36.28 -9.23 14.38
C GLY A 273 34.92 -9.50 15.05
N GLY A 274 33.87 -8.95 14.47
CA GLY A 274 32.48 -9.20 14.89
C GLY A 274 31.83 -10.45 14.27
N ILE A 275 32.37 -11.01 13.20
CA ILE A 275 31.76 -12.14 12.47
C ILE A 275 31.95 -13.49 13.18
N GLY A 276 32.99 -13.63 14.00
CA GLY A 276 33.20 -14.85 14.79
C GLY A 276 32.21 -15.06 15.94
N SER A 277 31.41 -14.05 16.28
CA SER A 277 30.45 -14.09 17.39
C SER A 277 28.97 -14.11 16.96
N LEU A 278 28.66 -14.28 15.69
CA LEU A 278 27.28 -14.29 15.17
C LEU A 278 26.48 -15.58 15.48
N GLN A 279 26.95 -16.42 16.39
CA GLN A 279 26.21 -17.60 16.85
C GLN A 279 25.49 -17.44 18.20
N GLN A 280 25.46 -16.21 18.78
CA GLN A 280 24.63 -15.97 19.97
C GLN A 280 23.90 -14.62 19.88
N PRO A 281 22.64 -14.52 20.30
CA PRO A 281 21.90 -13.26 20.32
C PRO A 281 22.46 -12.37 21.42
N VAL A 282 23.08 -11.25 21.01
CA VAL A 282 23.62 -10.23 21.94
C VAL A 282 22.65 -9.07 22.02
N ALA A 283 22.31 -8.68 23.25
CA ALA A 283 21.58 -7.46 23.57
C ALA A 283 22.35 -6.20 23.08
N PRO A 284 21.68 -5.08 22.80
CA PRO A 284 22.31 -3.90 22.23
C PRO A 284 23.33 -3.30 23.19
N ALA A 285 24.60 -3.30 22.78
CA ALA A 285 25.69 -2.63 23.49
C ALA A 285 25.66 -1.13 23.14
N ALA A 286 25.78 -0.31 24.17
CA ALA A 286 25.95 1.13 24.06
C ALA A 286 27.20 1.50 23.22
N PRO A 287 27.22 2.66 22.53
CA PRO A 287 28.36 3.07 21.71
C PRO A 287 29.63 3.21 22.56
N ALA A 288 30.65 2.43 22.21
CA ALA A 288 31.95 2.53 22.83
C ALA A 288 32.55 3.92 22.53
N ALA A 289 32.85 4.67 23.57
CA ALA A 289 33.58 5.92 23.47
C ALA A 289 34.91 5.72 22.72
N ASP A 290 35.23 6.65 21.83
CA ASP A 290 36.47 6.70 21.08
C ASP A 290 37.66 6.90 22.06
N ASP A 291 38.23 5.81 22.58
CA ASP A 291 39.39 5.85 23.46
C ASP A 291 40.68 5.99 22.64
N PRO A 292 41.33 7.17 22.70
CA PRO A 292 42.56 7.43 21.97
C PRO A 292 43.69 6.44 22.31
N ILE A 293 43.70 5.94 23.56
CA ILE A 293 44.71 5.01 24.06
C ILE A 293 44.56 3.62 23.41
N ALA A 294 43.30 3.15 23.24
CA ALA A 294 43.03 1.88 22.57
C ALA A 294 43.47 1.93 21.09
N LYS A 295 43.28 3.07 20.42
CA LYS A 295 43.70 3.28 19.02
C LYS A 295 45.22 3.25 18.89
N LEU A 296 45.96 3.90 19.80
CA LEU A 296 47.41 3.91 19.81
C LEU A 296 48.04 2.56 20.15
N LYS A 297 47.40 1.82 21.08
CA LYS A 297 47.85 0.46 21.43
C LYS A 297 47.73 -0.50 20.24
N LYS A 298 46.64 -0.41 19.51
CA LYS A 298 46.42 -1.22 18.31
C LYS A 298 47.39 -0.83 17.17
N ALA A 299 47.65 0.46 17.00
CA ALA A 299 48.63 0.93 16.02
C ALA A 299 50.05 0.46 16.35
N LYS A 300 50.43 0.38 17.64
CA LYS A 300 51.70 -0.16 18.08
C LYS A 300 51.85 -1.65 17.81
N GLU A 301 50.81 -2.44 18.07
CA GLU A 301 50.76 -3.87 17.73
C GLU A 301 50.94 -4.10 16.21
N MET A 302 50.37 -3.24 15.39
CA MET A 302 50.51 -3.31 13.93
C MET A 302 51.94 -2.96 13.48
N LEU A 303 52.61 -2.03 14.16
CA LEU A 303 54.00 -1.72 13.91
C LEU A 303 54.95 -2.87 14.31
N ASP A 304 54.71 -3.48 15.48
CA ASP A 304 55.49 -4.61 16.00
C ASP A 304 55.31 -5.87 15.10
N LEU A 305 54.16 -6.02 14.44
CA LEU A 305 53.88 -7.08 13.46
C LEU A 305 54.40 -6.75 12.04
N GLY A 306 55.02 -5.58 11.85
CA GLY A 306 55.54 -5.14 10.55
C GLY A 306 54.48 -4.77 9.52
N LEU A 307 53.26 -4.56 9.96
CA LEU A 307 52.09 -4.24 9.09
C LEU A 307 52.00 -2.76 8.73
N ILE A 308 52.64 -1.87 9.52
CA ILE A 308 52.78 -0.43 9.24
C ILE A 308 54.20 0.00 9.48
N THR A 309 54.60 1.09 8.84
CA THR A 309 55.94 1.66 9.02
C THR A 309 56.01 2.58 10.27
N GLN A 310 57.19 2.86 10.77
CA GLN A 310 57.39 3.80 11.87
C GLN A 310 56.79 5.19 11.55
N GLY A 311 56.93 5.65 10.31
CA GLY A 311 56.35 6.92 9.86
C GLY A 311 54.81 6.95 9.92
N ASP A 312 54.14 5.82 9.58
CA ASP A 312 52.70 5.70 9.65
C ASP A 312 52.19 5.71 11.10
N TYR A 313 52.94 5.05 11.99
CA TYR A 313 52.65 5.07 13.43
C TYR A 313 52.78 6.47 14.02
N ASP A 314 53.85 7.22 13.68
CA ASP A 314 54.07 8.58 14.18
C ASP A 314 53.00 9.56 13.65
N ALA A 315 52.55 9.40 12.39
CA ALA A 315 51.44 10.17 11.82
C ALA A 315 50.10 9.88 12.54
N LEU A 316 49.83 8.61 12.85
CA LEU A 316 48.64 8.20 13.60
C LEU A 316 48.67 8.73 15.05
N LYS A 317 49.82 8.69 15.68
CA LYS A 317 50.03 9.21 17.02
C LYS A 317 49.77 10.71 17.09
N THR A 318 50.33 11.48 16.15
CA THR A 318 50.15 12.95 16.03
C THR A 318 48.66 13.27 15.86
N LYS A 319 47.99 12.57 14.95
CA LYS A 319 46.56 12.77 14.68
C LYS A 319 45.65 12.39 15.87
N THR A 320 46.01 11.34 16.61
CA THR A 320 45.17 10.82 17.72
C THR A 320 45.36 11.64 19.00
N LEU A 321 46.54 12.22 19.21
CA LEU A 321 46.89 13.04 20.37
C LEU A 321 46.70 14.54 20.12
N GLY A 322 46.42 14.94 18.87
CA GLY A 322 46.21 16.36 18.52
C GLY A 322 47.50 17.21 18.58
N LEU A 323 48.68 16.60 18.35
CA LEU A 323 49.98 17.23 18.35
C LEU A 323 50.36 17.73 16.96
#